data_b5e79002ed7a10f24c9f2e43e05c2e2b
#
_entry.id   b5e79002ed7a10f24c9f2e43e05c2e2b
#
_cell.length_a   1.000
_cell.length_b   1.000
_cell.length_c   1.000
_cell.angle_alpha   90.00
_cell.angle_beta   90.00
_cell.angle_gamma   90.00
#
_symmetry.space_group_name_H-M   'P 1'
#
loop_
_entity.id
_entity.type
_entity.pdbx_description
1 polymer ?
#
loop_
_entity_poly.entity_id
_entity_poly.type
_entity_poly.pdbx_seq_one_letter_code
_entity_poly.pdbx_strand_id
1 'polypeptide(L)'
;EKYQGMVKGSTNEMLRLVDEYASNMGMEAYYMYRQKNIPGNLENIGYCVPDKECLYNILIMEEKQDIISCGAGASSKYVFEQGRIERTENVKNLDHYINRIDEMIDRKRKYL
;
A
#
# COMPACT_ATOMS: atom_id res chain seq x y z
N GLU A 1 14.77 16.01 13.76
CA GLU A 1 14.60 17.12 14.75
C GLU A 1 13.22 17.79 14.68
N LYS A 2 12.60 17.90 13.50
CA LYS A 2 11.28 18.56 13.31
C LYS A 2 10.11 17.90 14.06
N TYR A 3 10.27 16.67 14.47
CA TYR A 3 9.24 15.87 15.14
C TYR A 3 9.64 15.42 16.56
N GLN A 4 10.72 15.98 17.11
CA GLN A 4 11.09 15.81 18.51
C GLN A 4 10.01 16.49 19.39
N GLY A 5 9.32 15.71 20.18
CA GLY A 5 8.25 16.20 21.08
C GLY A 5 6.83 15.86 20.64
N MET A 6 6.63 15.15 19.52
CA MET A 6 5.31 14.59 19.22
C MET A 6 4.96 13.54 20.26
N VAL A 7 3.86 13.75 20.96
CA VAL A 7 3.31 12.78 21.91
C VAL A 7 2.86 11.56 21.13
N LYS A 8 3.43 10.39 21.45
CA LYS A 8 2.93 9.11 20.95
C LYS A 8 1.60 8.83 21.62
N GLY A 9 0.49 9.11 20.94
CA GLY A 9 -0.84 8.80 21.43
C GLY A 9 -1.08 7.30 21.62
N SER A 10 -2.11 6.95 22.37
CA SER A 10 -2.55 5.56 22.54
C SER A 10 -3.18 5.06 21.24
N THR A 11 -2.43 4.31 20.46
CA THR A 11 -2.82 3.81 19.15
C THR A 11 -4.01 2.86 19.22
N ASN A 12 -4.15 2.07 20.30
CA ASN A 12 -5.30 1.18 20.52
C ASN A 12 -6.62 1.93 20.69
N GLU A 13 -6.60 3.02 21.44
CA GLU A 13 -7.80 3.86 21.63
C GLU A 13 -8.20 4.56 20.32
N MET A 14 -7.22 5.05 19.56
CA MET A 14 -7.48 5.63 18.24
C MET A 14 -8.13 4.63 17.28
N LEU A 15 -7.66 3.40 17.24
CA LEU A 15 -8.26 2.35 16.40
C LEU A 15 -9.67 1.99 16.84
N ARG A 16 -9.93 1.91 18.15
CA ARG A 16 -11.27 1.67 18.67
C ARG A 16 -12.24 2.80 18.26
N LEU A 17 -11.81 4.04 18.36
CA LEU A 17 -12.61 5.19 17.92
C LEU A 17 -12.86 5.16 16.40
N VAL A 18 -11.87 4.84 15.60
CA VAL A 18 -12.04 4.71 14.15
C VAL A 18 -13.07 3.64 13.80
N ASP A 19 -13.02 2.48 14.44
CA ASP A 19 -13.96 1.38 14.22
C ASP A 19 -15.39 1.78 14.62
N GLU A 20 -15.55 2.44 15.76
CA GLU A 20 -16.83 2.95 16.24
C GLU A 20 -17.42 3.98 15.27
N TYR A 21 -16.64 4.96 14.83
CA TYR A 21 -17.10 5.98 13.88
C TYR A 21 -17.37 5.40 12.50
N ALA A 22 -16.54 4.48 12.01
CA ALA A 22 -16.78 3.80 10.74
C ALA A 22 -18.11 3.04 10.77
N SER A 23 -18.38 2.27 11.83
CA SER A 23 -19.65 1.57 12.03
C SER A 23 -20.85 2.53 12.05
N ASN A 24 -20.74 3.67 12.73
CA ASN A 24 -21.78 4.70 12.76
C ASN A 24 -22.06 5.32 11.38
N MET A 25 -21.08 5.32 10.49
CA MET A 25 -21.21 5.76 9.10
C MET A 25 -21.70 4.64 8.15
N GLY A 26 -21.99 3.45 8.67
CA GLY A 26 -22.38 2.29 7.86
C GLY A 26 -21.23 1.69 7.05
N MET A 27 -20.00 1.87 7.51
CA MET A 27 -18.81 1.30 6.91
C MET A 27 -18.39 0.02 7.63
N GLU A 28 -17.85 -0.92 6.87
CA GLU A 28 -17.29 -2.18 7.36
C GLU A 28 -15.82 -2.30 7.00
N ALA A 29 -15.05 -3.01 7.83
CA ALA A 29 -13.67 -3.33 7.52
C ALA A 29 -13.62 -4.36 6.38
N TYR A 30 -12.90 -4.05 5.29
CA TYR A 30 -12.75 -4.96 4.15
C TYR A 30 -11.31 -5.29 3.79
N TYR A 31 -10.35 -4.54 4.35
CA TYR A 31 -8.95 -4.60 4.00
C TYR A 31 -8.10 -4.49 5.26
N MET A 32 -7.13 -5.37 5.41
CA MET A 32 -6.23 -5.39 6.55
C MET A 32 -4.80 -5.63 6.09
N TYR A 33 -3.92 -4.70 6.39
CA TYR A 33 -2.50 -4.78 6.03
C TYR A 33 -1.63 -4.59 7.26
N ARG A 34 -0.78 -5.58 7.53
CA ARG A 34 0.17 -5.51 8.62
C ARG A 34 1.45 -4.81 8.17
N GLN A 35 1.69 -3.63 8.68
CA GLN A 35 2.93 -2.89 8.45
C GLN A 35 4.01 -3.29 9.46
N LYS A 36 5.26 -3.46 8.96
CA LYS A 36 6.41 -3.67 9.84
C LYS A 36 6.74 -2.38 10.59
N ASN A 37 7.16 -2.51 11.86
CA ASN A 37 7.62 -1.40 12.70
C ASN A 37 6.56 -0.36 13.11
N ILE A 38 5.30 -0.72 13.14
CA ILE A 38 4.25 0.11 13.75
C ILE A 38 4.23 -0.14 15.27
N PRO A 39 4.12 0.93 16.10
CA PRO A 39 3.90 0.78 17.53
C PRO A 39 2.69 -0.11 17.83
N GLY A 40 2.88 -1.11 18.71
CA GLY A 40 1.81 -2.04 19.10
C GLY A 40 1.51 -3.16 18.11
N ASN A 41 2.29 -3.34 17.04
CA ASN A 41 2.04 -4.31 15.96
C ASN A 41 0.63 -4.21 15.37
N LEU A 42 0.08 -3.00 15.33
CA LEU A 42 -1.26 -2.75 14.84
C LEU A 42 -1.33 -2.85 13.32
N GLU A 43 -2.48 -3.22 12.83
CA GLU A 43 -2.73 -3.39 11.41
C GLU A 43 -3.35 -2.13 10.80
N ASN A 44 -3.05 -1.89 9.54
CA ASN A 44 -3.69 -0.83 8.77
C ASN A 44 -5.00 -1.39 8.20
N ILE A 45 -6.13 -0.84 8.65
CA ILE A 45 -7.46 -1.32 8.31
C ILE A 45 -8.12 -0.32 7.36
N GLY A 46 -8.65 -0.82 6.25
CA GLY A 46 -9.49 -0.06 5.32
C GLY A 46 -10.97 -0.31 5.60
N TYR A 47 -11.75 0.76 5.64
CA TYR A 47 -13.20 0.71 5.81
C TYR A 47 -13.89 1.24 4.57
N CYS A 48 -15.04 0.66 4.22
CA CYS A 48 -15.90 1.19 3.17
C CYS A 48 -17.37 0.81 3.43
N VAL A 49 -18.28 1.52 2.78
CA VAL A 49 -19.66 1.09 2.67
C VAL A 49 -19.69 -0.21 1.84
N PRO A 50 -20.52 -1.21 2.21
CA PRO A 50 -20.66 -2.46 1.45
C PRO A 50 -20.86 -2.19 -0.05
N ASP A 51 -20.26 -3.03 -0.90
CA ASP A 51 -20.23 -2.91 -2.36
C ASP A 51 -19.46 -1.68 -2.92
N LYS A 52 -18.65 -1.02 -2.08
CA LYS A 52 -17.79 0.10 -2.48
C LYS A 52 -16.31 -0.16 -2.20
N GLU A 53 -15.93 -1.40 -2.09
CA GLU A 53 -14.56 -1.83 -1.83
C GLU A 53 -13.60 -1.33 -2.93
N CYS A 54 -12.44 -0.84 -2.53
CA CYS A 54 -11.41 -0.47 -3.47
C CYS A 54 -10.76 -1.73 -4.07
N LEU A 55 -11.06 -2.01 -5.33
CA LEU A 55 -10.55 -3.18 -6.05
C LEU A 55 -9.01 -3.26 -6.03
N TYR A 56 -8.33 -2.12 -6.13
CA TYR A 56 -6.87 -2.06 -6.06
C TYR A 56 -6.32 -2.62 -4.73
N ASN A 57 -6.94 -2.28 -3.61
CA ASN A 57 -6.54 -2.79 -2.30
C ASN A 57 -6.70 -4.31 -2.20
N ILE A 58 -7.80 -4.83 -2.74
CA ILE A 58 -8.07 -6.26 -2.78
C ILE A 58 -7.03 -6.98 -3.66
N LEU A 59 -6.78 -6.49 -4.86
CA LEU A 59 -5.84 -7.10 -5.80
C LEU A 59 -4.40 -7.08 -5.30
N ILE A 60 -4.00 -6.04 -4.56
CA ILE A 60 -2.68 -5.99 -3.91
C ILE A 60 -2.50 -7.12 -2.89
N MET A 61 -3.54 -7.41 -2.11
CA MET A 61 -3.51 -8.43 -1.06
C MET A 61 -3.63 -9.85 -1.61
N GLU A 62 -4.50 -10.04 -2.59
CA GLU A 62 -4.78 -11.34 -3.20
C GLU A 62 -3.63 -11.85 -4.10
N GLU A 63 -2.76 -10.97 -4.56
CA GLU A 63 -1.61 -11.30 -5.41
C GLU A 63 -1.96 -12.15 -6.65
N LYS A 64 -3.12 -11.85 -7.25
CA LYS A 64 -3.65 -12.59 -8.42
C LYS A 64 -3.41 -11.92 -9.76
N GLN A 65 -2.90 -10.70 -9.74
CA GLN A 65 -2.79 -9.86 -10.93
C GLN A 65 -1.53 -9.02 -10.87
N ASP A 66 -0.96 -8.76 -12.03
CA ASP A 66 0.13 -7.81 -12.20
C ASP A 66 -0.29 -6.40 -11.83
N ILE A 67 0.60 -5.67 -11.19
CA ILE A 67 0.40 -4.26 -10.86
C ILE A 67 1.57 -3.47 -11.43
N ILE A 68 1.29 -2.69 -12.47
CA ILE A 68 2.27 -1.81 -13.08
C ILE A 68 2.18 -0.43 -12.44
N SER A 69 3.25 -0.02 -11.81
CA SER A 69 3.32 1.25 -11.06
C SER A 69 4.14 2.29 -11.79
N CYS A 70 3.68 3.54 -11.77
CA CYS A 70 4.36 4.71 -12.32
C CYS A 70 4.77 5.67 -11.20
N GLY A 71 5.78 6.48 -11.45
CA GLY A 71 6.27 7.49 -10.51
C GLY A 71 7.58 7.11 -9.83
N ALA A 72 8.26 8.12 -9.27
CA ALA A 72 9.49 7.94 -8.52
C ALA A 72 9.24 7.09 -7.27
N GLY A 73 10.08 6.10 -7.03
CA GLY A 73 9.98 5.19 -5.88
C GLY A 73 8.85 4.16 -5.95
N ALA A 74 8.07 4.12 -7.05
CA ALA A 74 7.01 3.15 -7.21
C ALA A 74 7.56 1.74 -7.50
N SER A 75 6.86 0.72 -7.01
CA SER A 75 7.21 -0.69 -7.21
C SER A 75 6.12 -1.39 -8.02
N SER A 76 6.49 -1.99 -9.15
CA SER A 76 5.63 -2.87 -9.94
C SER A 76 5.76 -4.29 -9.43
N LYS A 77 4.66 -5.05 -9.46
CA LYS A 77 4.57 -6.44 -9.04
C LYS A 77 4.07 -7.29 -10.22
N TYR A 78 4.75 -8.40 -10.47
CA TYR A 78 4.42 -9.37 -11.51
C TYR A 78 4.12 -10.70 -10.86
N VAL A 79 2.98 -11.28 -11.18
CA VAL A 79 2.47 -12.51 -10.60
C VAL A 79 2.59 -13.63 -11.65
N PHE A 80 3.44 -14.61 -11.37
CA PHE A 80 3.65 -15.77 -12.23
C PHE A 80 2.88 -16.98 -11.71
N GLU A 81 2.85 -18.01 -12.53
CA GLU A 81 2.31 -19.31 -12.15
C GLU A 81 2.93 -19.83 -10.83
N GLN A 82 2.21 -20.64 -10.11
CA GLN A 82 2.61 -21.23 -8.83
C GLN A 82 2.88 -20.21 -7.71
N GLY A 83 2.34 -18.98 -7.82
CA GLY A 83 2.47 -17.95 -6.78
C GLY A 83 3.85 -17.28 -6.71
N ARG A 84 4.70 -17.45 -7.73
CA ARG A 84 5.96 -16.72 -7.81
C ARG A 84 5.71 -15.25 -8.10
N ILE A 85 6.31 -14.37 -7.32
CA ILE A 85 6.17 -12.92 -7.46
C ILE A 85 7.54 -12.29 -7.69
N GLU A 86 7.63 -11.46 -8.72
CA GLU A 86 8.79 -10.60 -8.97
C GLU A 86 8.40 -9.12 -8.88
N ARG A 87 9.38 -8.27 -8.60
CA ARG A 87 9.17 -6.84 -8.47
C ARG A 87 10.22 -6.06 -9.24
N THR A 88 9.80 -4.93 -9.80
CA THR A 88 10.72 -3.93 -10.34
C THR A 88 10.43 -2.59 -9.68
N GLU A 89 11.48 -1.90 -9.30
CA GLU A 89 11.36 -0.61 -8.64
C GLU A 89 11.85 0.52 -9.52
N ASN A 90 11.15 1.64 -9.48
CA ASN A 90 11.63 2.89 -10.03
C ASN A 90 12.60 3.55 -9.04
N VAL A 91 13.53 4.34 -9.54
CA VAL A 91 14.43 5.13 -8.69
C VAL A 91 13.62 6.10 -7.81
N LYS A 92 14.06 6.30 -6.57
CA LYS A 92 13.31 7.10 -5.59
C LYS A 92 13.47 8.60 -5.80
N ASN A 93 14.64 9.04 -6.28
CA ASN A 93 14.91 10.45 -6.52
C ASN A 93 14.15 10.90 -7.77
N LEU A 94 13.44 12.04 -7.67
CA LEU A 94 12.60 12.57 -8.74
C LEU A 94 13.39 12.94 -9.99
N ASP A 95 14.52 13.62 -9.83
CA ASP A 95 15.35 14.06 -10.97
C ASP A 95 15.93 12.84 -11.69
N HIS A 96 16.38 11.83 -10.94
CA HIS A 96 16.85 10.57 -11.53
C HIS A 96 15.72 9.82 -12.23
N TYR A 97 14.50 9.85 -11.70
CA TYR A 97 13.35 9.23 -12.33
C TYR A 97 13.03 9.88 -13.68
N ILE A 98 12.99 11.20 -13.74
CA ILE A 98 12.72 11.94 -14.96
C ILE A 98 13.81 11.70 -16.00
N ASN A 99 15.08 11.84 -15.60
CA ASN A 99 16.23 11.74 -16.52
C ASN A 99 16.51 10.30 -17.00
N ARG A 100 15.99 9.27 -16.29
CA ARG A 100 16.18 7.84 -16.60
C ARG A 100 14.85 7.14 -16.88
N ILE A 101 13.87 7.88 -17.41
CA ILE A 101 12.52 7.33 -17.63
C ILE A 101 12.54 6.12 -18.56
N ASP A 102 13.35 6.14 -19.62
CA ASP A 102 13.47 5.03 -20.56
C ASP A 102 13.99 3.76 -19.88
N GLU A 103 14.96 3.88 -18.98
CA GLU A 103 15.43 2.75 -18.17
C GLU A 103 14.31 2.19 -17.26
N MET A 104 13.49 3.05 -16.66
CA MET A 104 12.36 2.60 -15.84
C MET A 104 11.32 1.85 -16.67
N ILE A 105 11.10 2.28 -17.91
CA ILE A 105 10.23 1.59 -18.87
C ILE A 105 10.84 0.22 -19.24
N ASP A 106 12.11 0.18 -19.58
CA ASP A 106 12.79 -1.05 -20.00
C ASP A 106 12.84 -2.11 -18.88
N ARG A 107 12.96 -1.70 -17.62
CA ARG A 107 12.86 -2.62 -16.47
C ARG A 107 11.53 -3.37 -16.45
N LYS A 108 10.45 -2.71 -16.87
CA LYS A 108 9.10 -3.29 -16.90
C LYS A 108 8.86 -4.15 -18.13
N ARG A 109 9.39 -3.72 -19.28
CA ARG A 109 9.24 -4.47 -20.56
C ARG A 109 9.75 -5.91 -20.51
N LYS A 110 10.65 -6.21 -19.58
CA LYS A 110 11.14 -7.58 -19.38
C LYS A 110 10.06 -8.56 -18.91
N TYR A 111 8.97 -8.04 -18.37
CA TYR A 111 7.89 -8.81 -17.74
C TYR A 111 6.56 -8.67 -18.48
N LEU A 112 6.49 -7.81 -19.46
CA LEU A 112 5.33 -7.59 -20.32
C LEU A 112 5.53 -8.29 -21.67
#